data_d7da4c14a48338fd9f736d5e14f7abd7
#
_entry.id   d7da4c14a48338fd9f736d5e14f7abd7
#
_cell.length_a   1.000
_cell.length_b   1.000
_cell.length_c   1.000
_cell.angle_alpha   90.00
_cell.angle_beta   90.00
_cell.angle_gamma   90.00
#
_symmetry.space_group_name_H-M   'P 1'
#
loop_
_entity.id
_entity.type
_entity.pdbx_description
1 polymer ?
#
loop_
_entity_poly.entity_id
_entity_poly.type
_entity_poly.pdbx_seq_one_letter_code
_entity_poly.pdbx_strand_id
1 'polypeptide(L)'
;MYNEGNYRTTQIAGQNVIAVNTKDGVKAYRNHGFNRPSGTVSAPIVTIEPQLHCEVKHGGMVWVTLDPNPTQSVDEWTAGAFDCIADAIDTEEMEVFHYHKAVIDTNYKLWHDTNSEFYHDFMLYFNRVSGFNDEYFARKNIPFDNGHVNVSSFTVNYTEYDGFEDRGELSFPNLPPNQWYMVDLFPGFNFNLRGSAYRSDSVTPLGPNKVLIEFRGYGLRKDTPEERLTRIKHHNSIWGPFGRNLHEDLIGVAGQGTTMREGTEARNILHGRHENGTIHDEVGMRHYYGAWGDMLGVNPEQPLAA
;
A
#
# COMPACT_ATOMS: atom_id res chain seq x y z
N MET A 1 -17.73 -4.10 -3.20
CA MET A 1 -18.79 -4.83 -3.97
C MET A 1 -20.08 -4.73 -3.17
N TYR A 2 -20.98 -3.81 -3.55
CA TYR A 2 -22.11 -3.44 -2.71
C TYR A 2 -23.35 -4.31 -2.94
N ASN A 3 -23.58 -4.75 -4.18
CA ASN A 3 -24.78 -5.50 -4.51
C ASN A 3 -24.45 -6.99 -4.68
N GLU A 4 -25.42 -7.83 -4.37
CA GLU A 4 -25.36 -9.25 -4.66
C GLU A 4 -25.05 -9.47 -6.16
N GLY A 5 -24.17 -10.41 -6.46
CA GLY A 5 -23.67 -10.69 -7.79
C GLY A 5 -22.53 -9.79 -8.29
N ASN A 6 -22.21 -8.69 -7.60
CA ASN A 6 -21.05 -7.91 -7.97
C ASN A 6 -19.76 -8.72 -7.75
N TYR A 7 -18.84 -8.65 -8.71
CA TYR A 7 -17.56 -9.35 -8.62
C TYR A 7 -16.37 -8.46 -8.97
N ARG A 8 -15.19 -8.89 -8.52
CA ARG A 8 -13.87 -8.39 -8.89
C ARG A 8 -12.95 -9.56 -9.21
N THR A 9 -12.10 -9.38 -10.20
CA THR A 9 -11.05 -10.34 -10.51
C THR A 9 -9.67 -9.74 -10.24
N THR A 10 -8.74 -10.59 -9.83
CA THR A 10 -7.35 -10.23 -9.59
C THR A 10 -6.44 -11.41 -9.86
N GLN A 11 -5.13 -11.20 -9.75
CA GLN A 11 -4.14 -12.28 -9.74
C GLN A 11 -3.40 -12.28 -8.40
N ILE A 12 -3.22 -13.46 -7.84
CA ILE A 12 -2.44 -13.69 -6.63
C ILE A 12 -1.42 -14.77 -6.96
N ALA A 13 -0.13 -14.46 -6.84
CA ALA A 13 0.97 -15.40 -7.17
C ALA A 13 0.77 -16.10 -8.54
N GLY A 14 0.38 -15.32 -9.57
CA GLY A 14 0.14 -15.83 -10.92
C GLY A 14 -1.17 -16.61 -11.12
N GLN A 15 -1.97 -16.82 -10.08
CA GLN A 15 -3.27 -17.47 -10.16
C GLN A 15 -4.40 -16.45 -10.29
N ASN A 16 -5.30 -16.68 -11.24
CA ASN A 16 -6.48 -15.83 -11.39
C ASN A 16 -7.49 -16.13 -10.28
N VAL A 17 -7.96 -15.08 -9.64
CA VAL A 17 -8.92 -15.13 -8.52
C VAL A 17 -10.11 -14.24 -8.84
N ILE A 18 -11.30 -14.66 -8.43
CA ILE A 18 -12.53 -13.88 -8.46
C ILE A 18 -13.14 -13.81 -7.06
N ALA A 19 -13.46 -12.61 -6.61
CA ALA A 19 -14.28 -12.39 -5.42
C ALA A 19 -15.68 -11.94 -5.84
N VAL A 20 -16.71 -12.50 -5.21
CA VAL A 20 -18.12 -12.25 -5.55
C VAL A 20 -18.89 -11.93 -4.28
N ASN A 21 -19.72 -10.90 -4.31
CA ASN A 21 -20.67 -10.65 -3.25
C ASN A 21 -21.90 -11.54 -3.45
N THR A 22 -22.09 -12.48 -2.55
CA THR A 22 -23.23 -13.42 -2.55
C THR A 22 -24.22 -13.07 -1.46
N LYS A 23 -25.41 -13.70 -1.45
CA LYS A 23 -26.38 -13.55 -0.37
C LYS A 23 -25.82 -13.92 1.03
N ASP A 24 -24.79 -14.76 1.07
CA ASP A 24 -24.14 -15.24 2.29
C ASP A 24 -22.81 -14.49 2.56
N GLY A 25 -22.62 -13.29 1.97
CA GLY A 25 -21.42 -12.48 2.08
C GLY A 25 -20.46 -12.64 0.88
N VAL A 26 -19.28 -12.04 1.00
CA VAL A 26 -18.26 -12.13 -0.05
C VAL A 26 -17.59 -13.49 -0.01
N LYS A 27 -17.43 -14.10 -1.18
CA LYS A 27 -16.71 -15.36 -1.38
C LYS A 27 -15.68 -15.23 -2.48
N ALA A 28 -14.57 -15.93 -2.34
CA ALA A 28 -13.50 -15.95 -3.33
C ALA A 28 -13.34 -17.34 -3.95
N TYR A 29 -12.94 -17.36 -5.22
CA TYR A 29 -12.76 -18.59 -6.00
C TYR A 29 -11.58 -18.45 -6.96
N ARG A 30 -11.05 -19.58 -7.43
CA ARG A 30 -10.17 -19.58 -8.62
C ARG A 30 -10.99 -19.17 -9.84
N ASN A 31 -10.44 -18.25 -10.62
CA ASN A 31 -11.13 -17.71 -11.78
C ASN A 31 -10.71 -18.47 -13.06
N HIS A 32 -11.63 -19.21 -13.65
CA HIS A 32 -11.41 -19.99 -14.86
C HIS A 32 -12.05 -19.40 -16.13
N GLY A 33 -12.82 -18.28 -16.01
CA GLY A 33 -13.57 -17.80 -17.19
C GLY A 33 -13.96 -16.33 -17.20
N PHE A 34 -13.79 -15.60 -16.12
CA PHE A 34 -14.14 -14.18 -16.08
C PHE A 34 -12.97 -13.31 -16.52
N ASN A 35 -13.06 -12.75 -17.72
CA ASN A 35 -11.99 -11.92 -18.33
C ASN A 35 -12.13 -10.43 -18.03
N ARG A 36 -13.24 -9.99 -17.42
CA ARG A 36 -13.44 -8.59 -17.03
C ARG A 36 -13.00 -8.37 -15.61
N PRO A 37 -12.35 -7.24 -15.28
CA PRO A 37 -11.87 -6.97 -13.94
C PRO A 37 -13.00 -6.79 -12.92
N SER A 38 -14.21 -6.48 -13.39
CA SER A 38 -15.40 -6.33 -12.54
C SER A 38 -16.68 -6.47 -13.34
N GLY A 39 -17.77 -6.72 -12.65
CA GLY A 39 -19.10 -6.82 -13.26
C GLY A 39 -20.15 -7.33 -12.27
N THR A 40 -21.29 -7.75 -12.82
CA THR A 40 -22.36 -8.39 -12.06
C THR A 40 -22.69 -9.72 -12.71
N VAL A 41 -22.89 -10.75 -11.90
CA VAL A 41 -23.37 -12.06 -12.34
C VAL A 41 -24.80 -12.25 -11.85
N SER A 42 -25.65 -12.77 -12.73
CA SER A 42 -27.09 -12.98 -12.46
C SER A 42 -27.43 -14.42 -12.07
N ALA A 43 -26.46 -15.32 -12.05
CA ALA A 43 -26.65 -16.71 -11.68
C ALA A 43 -25.68 -17.11 -10.55
N PRO A 44 -26.05 -18.08 -9.70
CA PRO A 44 -25.11 -18.57 -8.70
C PRO A 44 -23.85 -19.09 -9.38
N ILE A 45 -22.70 -18.59 -8.97
CA ILE A 45 -21.37 -19.05 -9.43
C ILE A 45 -21.08 -20.40 -8.71
N VAL A 46 -21.99 -21.35 -8.86
CA VAL A 46 -22.00 -22.61 -8.08
C VAL A 46 -20.97 -23.62 -8.56
N THR A 47 -20.28 -23.35 -9.66
CA THR A 47 -19.40 -24.34 -10.30
C THR A 47 -17.95 -23.93 -10.37
N ILE A 48 -17.56 -22.86 -9.70
CA ILE A 48 -16.15 -22.47 -9.65
C ILE A 48 -15.55 -23.07 -8.39
N GLU A 49 -14.94 -24.19 -8.52
CA GLU A 49 -14.24 -24.91 -7.46
C GLU A 49 -12.70 -24.74 -7.61
N PRO A 50 -11.93 -24.75 -6.53
CA PRO A 50 -12.33 -24.69 -5.13
C PRO A 50 -12.58 -23.26 -4.65
N GLN A 51 -13.45 -23.12 -3.62
CA GLN A 51 -13.59 -21.87 -2.87
C GLN A 51 -12.28 -21.61 -2.13
N LEU A 52 -11.83 -20.34 -2.15
CA LEU A 52 -10.66 -19.87 -1.43
C LEU A 52 -11.09 -19.24 -0.09
N HIS A 53 -10.23 -19.31 0.90
CA HIS A 53 -10.45 -18.58 2.14
C HIS A 53 -10.36 -17.08 1.87
N CYS A 54 -11.37 -16.34 2.36
CA CYS A 54 -11.35 -14.88 2.30
C CYS A 54 -12.06 -14.26 3.50
N GLU A 55 -11.60 -13.07 3.85
CA GLU A 55 -12.20 -12.22 4.87
C GLU A 55 -12.41 -10.81 4.31
N VAL A 56 -13.40 -10.09 4.85
CA VAL A 56 -13.62 -8.68 4.54
C VAL A 56 -13.28 -7.86 5.77
N LYS A 57 -12.20 -7.10 5.70
CA LYS A 57 -11.61 -6.37 6.82
C LYS A 57 -11.02 -5.03 6.35
N HIS A 58 -10.70 -4.16 7.29
CA HIS A 58 -9.93 -2.94 7.09
C HIS A 58 -10.46 -2.06 5.95
N GLY A 59 -11.60 -1.40 6.16
CA GLY A 59 -12.24 -0.54 5.17
C GLY A 59 -13.01 -1.30 4.08
N GLY A 60 -13.40 -2.55 4.35
CA GLY A 60 -14.16 -3.39 3.42
C GLY A 60 -13.31 -4.02 2.32
N MET A 61 -12.00 -4.11 2.51
CA MET A 61 -11.11 -4.84 1.61
C MET A 61 -11.34 -6.34 1.71
N VAL A 62 -11.26 -7.01 0.56
CA VAL A 62 -11.39 -8.47 0.47
C VAL A 62 -10.00 -9.08 0.46
N TRP A 63 -9.66 -9.74 1.55
CA TRP A 63 -8.41 -10.48 1.72
C TRP A 63 -8.60 -11.92 1.31
N VAL A 64 -7.69 -12.45 0.52
CA VAL A 64 -7.79 -13.83 -0.01
C VAL A 64 -6.45 -14.52 0.15
N THR A 65 -6.47 -15.76 0.60
CA THR A 65 -5.30 -16.64 0.60
C THR A 65 -5.48 -17.81 -0.35
N LEU A 66 -4.37 -18.24 -0.95
CA LEU A 66 -4.30 -19.45 -1.77
C LEU A 66 -4.02 -20.70 -0.95
N ASP A 67 -3.68 -20.53 0.34
CA ASP A 67 -3.52 -21.64 1.26
C ASP A 67 -4.87 -22.30 1.52
N PRO A 68 -5.00 -23.62 1.24
CA PRO A 68 -6.25 -24.35 1.51
C PRO A 68 -6.54 -24.52 3.01
N ASN A 69 -5.54 -24.34 3.87
CA ASN A 69 -5.65 -24.52 5.31
C ASN A 69 -4.95 -23.38 6.06
N PRO A 70 -5.42 -22.13 5.92
CA PRO A 70 -4.77 -21.01 6.58
C PRO A 70 -4.80 -21.17 8.10
N THR A 71 -3.68 -20.90 8.73
CA THR A 71 -3.52 -21.03 10.19
C THR A 71 -3.74 -19.70 10.92
N GLN A 72 -3.86 -18.60 10.18
CA GLN A 72 -4.05 -17.25 10.70
C GLN A 72 -5.25 -16.59 10.02
N SER A 73 -6.04 -15.84 10.78
CA SER A 73 -7.00 -14.86 10.29
C SER A 73 -6.26 -13.63 9.73
N VAL A 74 -6.99 -12.74 9.06
CA VAL A 74 -6.44 -11.46 8.59
C VAL A 74 -5.96 -10.60 9.76
N ASP A 75 -6.72 -10.56 10.87
CA ASP A 75 -6.34 -9.77 12.04
C ASP A 75 -5.05 -10.30 12.68
N GLU A 76 -4.91 -11.62 12.81
CA GLU A 76 -3.68 -12.24 13.31
C GLU A 76 -2.50 -12.01 12.37
N TRP A 77 -2.74 -12.06 11.06
CA TRP A 77 -1.68 -11.83 10.07
C TRP A 77 -1.22 -10.37 10.06
N THR A 78 -2.15 -9.40 10.12
CA THR A 78 -1.81 -7.97 10.15
C THR A 78 -1.22 -7.52 11.49
N ALA A 79 -1.36 -8.34 12.54
CA ALA A 79 -0.72 -8.18 13.86
C ALA A 79 -0.92 -6.80 14.50
N GLY A 80 -2.08 -6.15 14.27
CA GLY A 80 -2.39 -4.82 14.79
C GLY A 80 -1.83 -3.66 13.96
N ALA A 81 -1.20 -3.90 12.81
CA ALA A 81 -0.63 -2.83 11.99
C ALA A 81 -1.69 -1.80 11.52
N PHE A 82 -2.96 -2.19 11.40
CA PHE A 82 -4.06 -1.28 11.03
C PHE A 82 -4.64 -0.47 12.18
N ASP A 83 -4.29 -0.75 13.43
CA ASP A 83 -4.92 -0.09 14.60
C ASP A 83 -4.78 1.43 14.55
N CYS A 84 -3.67 1.94 14.01
CA CYS A 84 -3.42 3.38 13.89
C CYS A 84 -4.38 4.12 12.96
N ILE A 85 -5.09 3.43 12.05
CA ILE A 85 -6.05 4.00 11.09
C ILE A 85 -7.42 3.33 11.13
N ALA A 86 -7.64 2.33 11.98
CA ALA A 86 -8.88 1.57 12.03
C ALA A 86 -10.11 2.47 12.20
N ASP A 87 -10.07 3.43 13.11
CA ASP A 87 -11.17 4.37 13.34
C ASP A 87 -11.50 5.23 12.12
N ALA A 88 -10.54 5.45 11.25
CA ALA A 88 -10.73 6.24 10.04
C ALA A 88 -11.29 5.43 8.87
N ILE A 89 -11.00 4.14 8.80
CA ILE A 89 -11.33 3.30 7.63
C ILE A 89 -12.47 2.31 7.88
N ASP A 90 -12.74 1.92 9.14
CA ASP A 90 -13.73 0.89 9.48
C ASP A 90 -15.08 1.42 9.93
N THR A 91 -15.22 2.74 10.13
CA THR A 91 -16.45 3.35 10.65
C THR A 91 -17.47 3.71 9.59
N GLU A 92 -17.04 3.84 8.32
CA GLU A 92 -17.91 4.25 7.22
C GLU A 92 -17.60 3.45 5.95
N GLU A 93 -18.61 3.28 5.09
CA GLU A 93 -18.41 2.61 3.81
C GLU A 93 -17.49 3.40 2.90
N MET A 94 -16.44 2.74 2.43
CA MET A 94 -15.46 3.30 1.51
C MET A 94 -15.71 2.84 0.08
N GLU A 95 -15.29 3.65 -0.89
CA GLU A 95 -15.26 3.27 -2.30
C GLU A 95 -13.98 3.71 -2.99
N VAL A 96 -13.57 2.94 -3.98
CA VAL A 96 -12.44 3.29 -4.85
C VAL A 96 -12.92 4.30 -5.89
N PHE A 97 -12.37 5.51 -5.88
CA PHE A 97 -12.65 6.53 -6.90
C PHE A 97 -11.52 6.67 -7.93
N HIS A 98 -10.34 6.18 -7.61
CA HIS A 98 -9.16 6.28 -8.47
C HIS A 98 -8.44 4.94 -8.58
N TYR A 99 -7.98 4.61 -9.77
CA TYR A 99 -7.17 3.45 -10.04
C TYR A 99 -6.23 3.69 -11.22
N HIS A 100 -4.95 3.41 -11.02
CA HIS A 100 -3.99 3.36 -12.12
C HIS A 100 -2.89 2.33 -11.83
N LYS A 101 -2.09 2.04 -12.85
CA LYS A 101 -0.99 1.10 -12.81
C LYS A 101 0.29 1.76 -13.29
N ALA A 102 1.40 1.37 -12.70
CA ALA A 102 2.74 1.65 -13.20
C ALA A 102 3.50 0.34 -13.41
N VAL A 103 4.15 0.20 -14.55
CA VAL A 103 5.11 -0.88 -14.79
C VAL A 103 6.49 -0.25 -14.84
N ILE A 104 7.38 -0.69 -13.97
CA ILE A 104 8.69 -0.12 -13.81
C ILE A 104 9.76 -1.19 -14.03
N ASP A 105 10.82 -0.84 -14.74
CA ASP A 105 11.96 -1.72 -14.97
C ASP A 105 12.92 -1.70 -13.78
N THR A 106 12.46 -2.30 -12.68
CA THR A 106 13.19 -2.40 -11.42
C THR A 106 12.84 -3.68 -10.66
N ASN A 107 13.59 -4.01 -9.62
CA ASN A 107 13.21 -5.07 -8.69
C ASN A 107 12.10 -4.57 -7.74
N TYR A 108 11.12 -5.42 -7.42
CA TYR A 108 10.00 -5.04 -6.57
C TYR A 108 10.41 -4.58 -5.16
N LYS A 109 11.53 -5.09 -4.64
CA LYS A 109 12.04 -4.70 -3.33
C LYS A 109 12.46 -3.22 -3.27
N LEU A 110 12.95 -2.66 -4.39
CA LEU A 110 13.30 -1.24 -4.46
C LEU A 110 12.08 -0.32 -4.33
N TRP A 111 10.90 -0.77 -4.78
CA TRP A 111 9.66 -0.05 -4.49
C TRP A 111 9.30 -0.11 -3.01
N HIS A 112 9.49 -1.28 -2.39
CA HIS A 112 9.25 -1.40 -0.96
C HIS A 112 10.21 -0.52 -0.15
N ASP A 113 11.49 -0.43 -0.55
CA ASP A 113 12.48 0.40 0.12
C ASP A 113 12.01 1.87 0.23
N THR A 114 11.32 2.41 -0.80
CA THR A 114 10.77 3.78 -0.73
C THR A 114 9.70 3.98 0.36
N ASN A 115 9.11 2.92 0.86
CA ASN A 115 8.14 2.97 1.97
C ASN A 115 8.79 2.71 3.33
N SER A 116 10.01 2.20 3.36
CA SER A 116 10.69 1.76 4.58
C SER A 116 11.95 2.57 4.91
N GLU A 117 12.45 3.36 3.97
CA GLU A 117 13.48 4.37 4.20
C GLU A 117 12.92 5.77 3.90
N PHE A 118 13.42 6.78 4.55
CA PHE A 118 12.92 8.14 4.40
C PHE A 118 14.02 9.14 3.99
N TYR A 119 15.17 8.65 3.54
CA TYR A 119 16.24 9.51 3.04
C TYR A 119 15.83 10.22 1.75
N HIS A 120 15.06 9.56 0.87
CA HIS A 120 14.58 10.13 -0.38
C HIS A 120 13.55 11.25 -0.17
N ASP A 121 12.91 11.35 1.00
CA ASP A 121 11.94 12.41 1.32
C ASP A 121 12.52 13.82 1.07
N PHE A 122 13.84 13.99 1.22
CA PHE A 122 14.52 15.25 0.91
C PHE A 122 14.52 15.58 -0.60
N MET A 123 14.31 14.60 -1.46
CA MET A 123 14.19 14.81 -2.91
C MET A 123 12.77 15.25 -3.29
N LEU A 124 11.77 14.85 -2.52
CA LEU A 124 10.37 15.09 -2.81
C LEU A 124 9.99 16.55 -2.54
N TYR A 125 9.58 17.24 -3.59
CA TYR A 125 9.19 18.66 -3.49
C TYR A 125 8.06 18.87 -2.50
N PHE A 126 7.05 18.00 -2.53
CA PHE A 126 5.91 18.06 -1.61
C PHE A 126 6.35 18.04 -0.16
N ASN A 127 7.24 17.11 0.21
CA ASN A 127 7.71 16.97 1.57
C ASN A 127 8.57 18.15 2.01
N ARG A 128 9.39 18.70 1.10
CA ARG A 128 10.21 19.89 1.42
C ARG A 128 9.38 21.13 1.73
N VAL A 129 8.22 21.26 1.08
CA VAL A 129 7.36 22.45 1.25
C VAL A 129 6.43 22.29 2.44
N SER A 130 5.85 21.11 2.65
CA SER A 130 4.72 20.92 3.56
C SER A 130 4.98 19.96 4.74
N GLY A 131 6.05 19.18 4.68
CA GLY A 131 6.23 18.03 5.57
C GLY A 131 7.32 18.16 6.64
N PHE A 132 8.41 18.88 6.38
CA PHE A 132 9.56 18.88 7.30
C PHE A 132 9.36 19.80 8.48
N ASN A 133 9.05 19.21 9.62
CA ASN A 133 8.92 19.85 10.91
C ASN A 133 9.51 18.95 12.01
N ASP A 134 9.46 19.39 13.26
CA ASP A 134 10.03 18.63 14.38
C ASP A 134 9.34 17.27 14.57
N GLU A 135 8.03 17.17 14.31
CA GLU A 135 7.30 15.91 14.39
C GLU A 135 7.75 14.93 13.30
N TYR A 136 8.05 15.43 12.09
CA TYR A 136 8.60 14.61 11.00
C TYR A 136 9.88 13.91 11.45
N PHE A 137 10.83 14.65 12.03
CA PHE A 137 12.12 14.10 12.46
C PHE A 137 12.02 13.24 13.71
N ALA A 138 11.00 13.45 14.53
CA ALA A 138 10.72 12.64 15.72
C ALA A 138 10.01 11.30 15.41
N ARG A 139 9.53 11.09 14.15
CA ARG A 139 8.88 9.85 13.76
C ARG A 139 9.79 8.64 13.95
N LYS A 140 9.16 7.49 14.11
CA LYS A 140 9.84 6.20 14.24
C LYS A 140 9.16 5.14 13.39
N ASN A 141 9.94 4.18 12.93
CA ASN A 141 9.42 2.94 12.41
C ASN A 141 8.93 2.07 13.57
N ILE A 142 7.73 1.49 13.42
CA ILE A 142 7.09 0.63 14.41
C ILE A 142 6.91 -0.74 13.77
N PRO A 143 7.80 -1.72 14.07
CA PRO A 143 7.70 -3.07 13.53
C PRO A 143 6.57 -3.85 14.19
N PHE A 144 5.92 -4.71 13.41
CA PHE A 144 4.91 -5.68 13.82
C PHE A 144 5.31 -7.07 13.33
N ASP A 145 4.71 -8.12 13.88
CA ASP A 145 4.94 -9.48 13.41
C ASP A 145 4.69 -9.61 11.90
N ASN A 146 5.16 -10.69 11.31
CA ASN A 146 5.05 -11.00 9.88
C ASN A 146 5.75 -9.99 8.94
N GLY A 147 6.67 -9.18 9.44
CA GLY A 147 7.44 -8.23 8.63
C GLY A 147 6.72 -6.92 8.33
N HIS A 148 5.60 -6.63 8.99
CA HIS A 148 4.85 -5.39 8.80
C HIS A 148 5.49 -4.23 9.56
N VAL A 149 5.29 -3.02 9.03
CA VAL A 149 5.86 -1.80 9.63
C VAL A 149 4.86 -0.66 9.51
N ASN A 150 4.70 0.09 10.58
CA ASN A 150 4.05 1.38 10.54
C ASN A 150 5.08 2.48 10.74
N VAL A 151 4.69 3.68 10.35
CA VAL A 151 5.43 4.88 10.70
C VAL A 151 4.56 5.73 11.61
N SER A 152 5.14 6.19 12.73
CA SER A 152 4.40 7.07 13.63
C SER A 152 3.91 8.31 12.90
N SER A 153 2.68 8.75 13.21
CA SER A 153 2.04 9.88 12.57
C SER A 153 2.77 11.20 12.82
N PHE A 154 2.52 12.17 11.95
CA PHE A 154 2.97 13.54 12.13
C PHE A 154 2.02 14.51 11.44
N THR A 155 2.10 15.78 11.78
CA THR A 155 1.33 16.87 11.19
C THR A 155 1.99 17.37 9.92
N VAL A 156 1.20 17.51 8.85
CA VAL A 156 1.63 18.03 7.55
C VAL A 156 0.92 19.35 7.26
N ASN A 157 1.67 20.39 6.89
CA ASN A 157 1.12 21.71 6.54
C ASN A 157 0.65 21.71 5.08
N TYR A 158 -0.45 21.02 4.79
CA TYR A 158 -0.93 20.88 3.41
C TYR A 158 -1.23 22.21 2.73
N THR A 159 -1.67 23.22 3.46
CA THR A 159 -1.99 24.56 2.90
C THR A 159 -0.78 25.31 2.38
N GLU A 160 0.42 24.90 2.72
CA GLU A 160 1.67 25.46 2.16
C GLU A 160 2.02 24.90 0.79
N TYR A 161 1.29 23.90 0.32
CA TYR A 161 1.49 23.30 -1.00
C TYR A 161 0.54 23.92 -2.02
N ASP A 162 1.09 24.44 -3.12
CA ASP A 162 0.33 25.12 -4.18
C ASP A 162 -0.84 24.25 -4.68
N GLY A 163 -2.05 24.81 -4.64
CA GLY A 163 -3.28 24.13 -5.04
C GLY A 163 -4.01 23.41 -3.92
N PHE A 164 -3.53 23.53 -2.66
CA PHE A 164 -4.18 22.99 -1.47
C PHE A 164 -4.65 24.06 -0.49
N GLU A 165 -4.52 25.34 -0.81
CA GLU A 165 -4.88 26.46 0.05
C GLU A 165 -6.36 26.38 0.47
N ASP A 166 -7.22 25.93 -0.44
CA ASP A 166 -8.67 25.82 -0.22
C ASP A 166 -9.12 24.39 0.18
N ARG A 167 -8.20 23.51 0.59
CA ARG A 167 -8.54 22.11 0.95
C ARG A 167 -9.54 22.03 2.10
N GLY A 168 -9.52 23.01 2.99
CA GLY A 168 -10.34 23.03 4.20
C GLY A 168 -9.96 21.92 5.20
N GLU A 169 -10.91 21.60 6.07
CA GLU A 169 -10.75 20.63 7.16
C GLU A 169 -11.25 19.22 6.78
N LEU A 170 -11.44 18.92 5.49
CA LEU A 170 -11.92 17.62 5.05
C LEU A 170 -10.93 16.51 5.45
N SER A 171 -11.44 15.50 6.14
CA SER A 171 -10.66 14.33 6.56
C SER A 171 -11.48 13.04 6.46
N PHE A 172 -10.89 11.92 6.87
CA PHE A 172 -11.61 10.68 7.16
C PHE A 172 -12.16 10.73 8.60
N PRO A 173 -13.15 9.89 8.94
CA PRO A 173 -13.71 9.84 10.30
C PRO A 173 -12.61 9.68 11.35
N ASN A 174 -12.78 10.39 12.47
CA ASN A 174 -11.87 10.32 13.63
C ASN A 174 -10.37 10.61 13.34
N LEU A 175 -10.08 11.19 12.18
CA LEU A 175 -8.72 11.54 11.78
C LEU A 175 -8.56 13.07 11.75
N PRO A 176 -7.55 13.64 12.41
CA PRO A 176 -7.21 15.05 12.23
C PRO A 176 -6.88 15.37 10.77
N PRO A 177 -7.34 16.51 10.22
CA PRO A 177 -7.23 16.81 8.79
C PRO A 177 -5.78 16.96 8.29
N ASN A 178 -4.86 17.24 9.20
CA ASN A 178 -3.45 17.46 8.89
C ASN A 178 -2.55 16.26 9.20
N GLN A 179 -3.10 15.18 9.73
CA GLN A 179 -2.31 13.99 10.11
C GLN A 179 -1.99 13.12 8.90
N TRP A 180 -0.82 12.52 8.95
CA TRP A 180 -0.34 11.51 8.02
C TRP A 180 -0.05 10.19 8.73
N TYR A 181 -0.50 9.10 8.13
CA TYR A 181 -0.26 7.73 8.60
C TYR A 181 0.20 6.85 7.45
N MET A 182 1.04 5.88 7.75
CA MET A 182 1.43 4.84 6.81
C MET A 182 1.42 3.46 7.48
N VAL A 183 0.86 2.50 6.78
CA VAL A 183 0.89 1.07 7.12
C VAL A 183 1.54 0.34 5.96
N ASP A 184 2.65 -0.33 6.20
CA ASP A 184 3.38 -1.09 5.20
C ASP A 184 3.32 -2.58 5.54
N LEU A 185 2.63 -3.35 4.73
CA LEU A 185 2.42 -4.77 4.94
C LEU A 185 3.33 -5.59 4.04
N PHE A 186 4.13 -6.44 4.66
CA PHE A 186 4.89 -7.46 3.95
C PHE A 186 3.95 -8.38 3.16
N PRO A 187 4.27 -8.82 1.93
CA PRO A 187 5.49 -8.51 1.18
C PRO A 187 5.36 -7.34 0.19
N GLY A 188 4.24 -6.62 0.12
CA GLY A 188 4.13 -5.58 -0.88
C GLY A 188 2.76 -4.90 -0.95
N PHE A 189 2.19 -4.54 0.19
CA PHE A 189 1.03 -3.65 0.29
C PHE A 189 1.41 -2.43 1.13
N ASN A 190 1.12 -1.25 0.64
CA ASN A 190 1.27 -0.02 1.38
C ASN A 190 -0.06 0.73 1.45
N PHE A 191 -0.33 1.31 2.61
CA PHE A 191 -1.50 2.13 2.88
C PHE A 191 -1.04 3.47 3.41
N ASN A 192 -1.47 4.54 2.77
CA ASN A 192 -1.03 5.87 3.07
C ASN A 192 -2.24 6.80 3.22
N LEU A 193 -2.44 7.35 4.41
CA LEU A 193 -3.58 8.18 4.77
C LEU A 193 -3.08 9.59 5.11
N ARG A 194 -3.51 10.59 4.33
CA ARG A 194 -3.10 12.00 4.45
C ARG A 194 -4.34 12.89 4.53
N GLY A 195 -4.84 13.14 5.71
CA GLY A 195 -6.03 13.97 5.87
C GLY A 195 -7.18 13.54 4.96
N SER A 196 -7.46 14.26 3.89
CA SER A 196 -8.56 13.97 2.96
C SER A 196 -8.25 12.92 1.89
N ALA A 197 -7.02 12.42 1.78
CA ALA A 197 -6.61 11.44 0.77
C ALA A 197 -6.18 10.12 1.41
N TYR A 198 -6.70 9.01 0.89
CA TYR A 198 -6.30 7.66 1.29
C TYR A 198 -5.92 6.86 0.05
N ARG A 199 -4.74 6.26 0.08
CA ARG A 199 -4.19 5.44 -0.99
C ARG A 199 -3.80 4.06 -0.47
N SER A 200 -4.03 3.03 -1.29
CA SER A 200 -3.27 1.79 -1.19
C SER A 200 -2.51 1.53 -2.47
N ASP A 201 -1.36 0.90 -2.34
CA ASP A 201 -0.66 0.29 -3.46
C ASP A 201 -0.33 -1.16 -3.17
N SER A 202 -0.32 -1.94 -4.24
CA SER A 202 0.06 -3.34 -4.22
C SER A 202 1.10 -3.62 -5.29
N VAL A 203 2.05 -4.47 -4.95
CA VAL A 203 3.22 -4.77 -5.77
C VAL A 203 3.12 -6.19 -6.30
N THR A 204 3.31 -6.36 -7.61
CA THR A 204 3.37 -7.68 -8.25
C THR A 204 4.68 -7.80 -9.04
N PRO A 205 5.61 -8.66 -8.63
CA PRO A 205 6.80 -8.95 -9.41
C PRO A 205 6.43 -9.55 -10.77
N LEU A 206 6.88 -8.94 -11.87
CA LEU A 206 6.77 -9.48 -13.23
C LEU A 206 8.05 -10.19 -13.67
N GLY A 207 9.07 -10.15 -12.85
CA GLY A 207 10.39 -10.75 -13.06
C GLY A 207 11.42 -10.09 -12.14
N PRO A 208 12.69 -10.51 -12.21
CA PRO A 208 13.74 -9.99 -11.33
C PRO A 208 13.94 -8.47 -11.46
N ASN A 209 13.70 -7.92 -12.66
CA ASN A 209 13.94 -6.53 -13.01
C ASN A 209 12.69 -5.82 -13.55
N LYS A 210 11.52 -6.29 -13.19
CA LYS A 210 10.27 -5.67 -13.61
C LYS A 210 9.18 -5.85 -12.56
N VAL A 211 8.50 -4.77 -12.24
CA VAL A 211 7.42 -4.75 -11.26
C VAL A 211 6.19 -4.04 -11.81
N LEU A 212 5.02 -4.57 -11.48
CA LEU A 212 3.74 -3.91 -11.62
C LEU A 212 3.33 -3.37 -10.26
N ILE A 213 2.99 -2.08 -10.21
CA ILE A 213 2.43 -1.45 -9.02
C ILE A 213 1.02 -0.96 -9.37
N GLU A 214 0.05 -1.30 -8.54
CA GLU A 214 -1.34 -0.90 -8.69
C GLU A 214 -1.73 0.06 -7.57
N PHE A 215 -2.14 1.25 -7.94
CA PHE A 215 -2.52 2.32 -7.01
C PHE A 215 -4.03 2.48 -6.96
N ARG A 216 -4.60 2.61 -5.77
CA ARG A 216 -6.02 2.85 -5.53
C ARG A 216 -6.19 4.05 -4.62
N GLY A 217 -7.06 4.98 -5.01
CA GLY A 217 -7.50 6.09 -4.18
C GLY A 217 -8.90 5.84 -3.64
N TYR A 218 -9.11 6.11 -2.36
CA TYR A 218 -10.35 5.84 -1.65
C TYR A 218 -11.00 7.12 -1.15
N GLY A 219 -12.32 7.13 -1.14
CA GLY A 219 -13.17 8.12 -0.49
C GLY A 219 -14.30 7.43 0.25
N LEU A 220 -15.08 8.22 0.98
CA LEU A 220 -16.27 7.73 1.65
C LEU A 220 -17.43 7.66 0.66
N ARG A 221 -18.23 6.61 0.71
CA ARG A 221 -19.39 6.47 -0.17
C ARG A 221 -20.41 7.60 0.02
N LYS A 222 -20.48 8.14 1.23
CA LYS A 222 -21.35 9.26 1.60
C LYS A 222 -20.83 10.65 1.23
N ASP A 223 -19.59 10.76 0.67
CA ASP A 223 -19.04 12.07 0.28
C ASP A 223 -20.04 12.83 -0.59
N THR A 224 -20.23 14.10 -0.29
CA THR A 224 -20.89 15.03 -1.23
C THR A 224 -20.06 15.20 -2.50
N PRO A 225 -20.62 15.71 -3.60
CA PRO A 225 -19.83 16.00 -4.82
C PRO A 225 -18.62 16.90 -4.55
N GLU A 226 -18.75 17.88 -3.68
CA GLU A 226 -17.71 18.83 -3.30
C GLU A 226 -16.59 18.14 -2.50
N GLU A 227 -16.94 17.35 -1.50
CA GLU A 227 -15.99 16.55 -0.72
C GLU A 227 -15.26 15.56 -1.61
N ARG A 228 -15.99 14.85 -2.48
CA ARG A 228 -15.40 13.94 -3.45
C ARG A 228 -14.42 14.66 -4.38
N LEU A 229 -14.76 15.84 -4.88
CA LEU A 229 -13.88 16.64 -5.73
C LEU A 229 -12.60 17.03 -4.98
N THR A 230 -12.72 17.42 -3.72
CA THR A 230 -11.57 17.74 -2.85
C THR A 230 -10.65 16.53 -2.68
N ARG A 231 -11.19 15.35 -2.39
CA ARG A 231 -10.39 14.11 -2.30
C ARG A 231 -9.69 13.78 -3.61
N ILE A 232 -10.39 13.89 -4.74
CA ILE A 232 -9.82 13.64 -6.08
C ILE A 232 -8.66 14.61 -6.37
N LYS A 233 -8.84 15.90 -6.11
CA LYS A 233 -7.80 16.91 -6.31
C LYS A 233 -6.57 16.61 -5.45
N HIS A 234 -6.79 16.37 -4.15
CA HIS A 234 -5.70 16.04 -3.22
C HIS A 234 -4.97 14.77 -3.66
N HIS A 235 -5.70 13.68 -3.90
CA HIS A 235 -5.11 12.42 -4.35
C HIS A 235 -4.29 12.60 -5.64
N ASN A 236 -4.86 13.25 -6.66
CA ASN A 236 -4.22 13.38 -7.96
C ASN A 236 -3.00 14.28 -7.94
N SER A 237 -2.99 15.33 -7.12
CA SER A 237 -1.84 16.23 -7.02
C SER A 237 -0.62 15.58 -6.36
N ILE A 238 -0.84 14.59 -5.49
CA ILE A 238 0.23 13.88 -4.79
C ILE A 238 0.53 12.53 -5.48
N TRP A 239 -0.50 11.71 -5.66
CA TRP A 239 -0.37 10.29 -6.01
C TRP A 239 -1.04 9.87 -7.32
N GLY A 240 -1.63 10.79 -8.07
CA GLY A 240 -2.08 10.50 -9.43
C GLY A 240 -0.90 10.19 -10.36
N PRO A 241 -1.17 9.72 -11.60
CA PRO A 241 -0.11 9.36 -12.55
C PRO A 241 0.91 10.48 -12.84
N PHE A 242 0.48 11.71 -12.64
CA PHE A 242 1.31 12.93 -12.76
C PHE A 242 1.43 13.66 -11.42
N GLY A 243 1.05 13.01 -10.34
CA GLY A 243 1.16 13.53 -8.99
C GLY A 243 2.63 13.69 -8.61
N ARG A 244 2.95 14.82 -8.03
CA ARG A 244 4.34 15.24 -7.88
C ARG A 244 5.15 14.32 -6.99
N ASN A 245 4.57 13.88 -5.88
CA ASN A 245 5.23 12.96 -4.96
C ASN A 245 5.48 11.59 -5.62
N LEU A 246 4.43 10.95 -6.14
CA LEU A 246 4.56 9.63 -6.76
C LEU A 246 5.47 9.63 -7.97
N HIS A 247 5.42 10.67 -8.82
CA HIS A 247 6.25 10.75 -10.01
C HIS A 247 7.74 10.81 -9.67
N GLU A 248 8.11 11.54 -8.63
CA GLU A 248 9.49 11.65 -8.14
C GLU A 248 9.98 10.29 -7.60
N ASP A 249 9.16 9.57 -6.84
CA ASP A 249 9.45 8.20 -6.36
C ASP A 249 9.69 7.23 -7.53
N LEU A 250 8.80 7.24 -8.52
CA LEU A 250 8.89 6.33 -9.68
C LEU A 250 10.18 6.54 -10.48
N ILE A 251 10.60 7.80 -10.65
CA ILE A 251 11.87 8.14 -11.32
C ILE A 251 13.06 7.62 -10.51
N GLY A 252 13.05 7.84 -9.20
CA GLY A 252 14.11 7.38 -8.31
C GLY A 252 14.30 5.88 -8.37
N VAL A 253 13.23 5.13 -8.21
CA VAL A 253 13.25 3.66 -8.23
C VAL A 253 13.64 3.09 -9.58
N ALA A 254 13.20 3.70 -10.69
CA ALA A 254 13.60 3.29 -12.03
C ALA A 254 15.12 3.52 -12.27
N GLY A 255 15.64 4.65 -11.79
CA GLY A 255 17.08 4.97 -11.84
C GLY A 255 17.92 3.97 -11.05
N GLN A 256 17.52 3.64 -9.83
CA GLN A 256 18.17 2.61 -9.02
C GLN A 256 18.16 1.25 -9.73
N GLY A 257 17.03 0.84 -10.28
CA GLY A 257 16.89 -0.40 -11.04
C GLY A 257 17.84 -0.48 -12.24
N THR A 258 18.03 0.63 -12.95
CA THR A 258 18.98 0.75 -14.06
C THR A 258 20.40 0.57 -13.57
N THR A 259 20.80 1.29 -12.53
CA THR A 259 22.14 1.21 -11.95
C THR A 259 22.49 -0.22 -11.52
N MET A 260 21.54 -0.92 -10.90
CA MET A 260 21.74 -2.31 -10.46
C MET A 260 21.88 -3.29 -11.63
N ARG A 261 21.16 -3.08 -12.74
CA ARG A 261 21.26 -3.95 -13.92
C ARG A 261 22.54 -3.78 -14.70
N GLU A 262 23.08 -2.59 -14.76
CA GLU A 262 24.26 -2.26 -15.55
C GLU A 262 25.57 -2.81 -14.97
N GLY A 263 25.50 -3.59 -13.90
CA GLY A 263 26.64 -4.30 -13.33
C GLY A 263 27.72 -3.38 -12.77
N THR A 264 27.36 -2.16 -12.43
CA THR A 264 28.23 -1.30 -11.65
C THR A 264 28.45 -1.93 -10.28
N GLU A 265 29.54 -1.61 -9.60
CA GLU A 265 29.79 -2.05 -8.21
C GLU A 265 28.78 -1.47 -7.20
N ALA A 266 27.69 -0.86 -7.68
CA ALA A 266 26.61 -0.36 -6.85
C ALA A 266 25.99 -1.51 -6.08
N ARG A 267 26.16 -1.49 -4.79
CA ARG A 267 25.57 -2.44 -3.84
C ARG A 267 24.48 -1.76 -3.04
N ASN A 268 23.41 -2.47 -2.80
CA ASN A 268 22.45 -2.05 -1.80
C ASN A 268 23.12 -2.26 -0.42
N ILE A 269 23.41 -1.19 0.27
CA ILE A 269 23.97 -1.24 1.61
C ILE A 269 22.81 -0.99 2.56
N LEU A 270 22.35 -2.04 3.23
CA LEU A 270 21.55 -1.87 4.43
C LEU A 270 22.51 -1.27 5.48
N HIS A 271 22.31 0.00 5.79
CA HIS A 271 23.09 0.64 6.82
C HIS A 271 22.86 -0.06 8.16
N GLY A 272 23.90 -0.39 8.85
CA GLY A 272 23.83 -1.03 10.17
C GLY A 272 23.39 -0.08 11.29
N ARG A 273 22.50 0.87 11.01
CA ARG A 273 21.91 1.71 12.04
C ARG A 273 20.86 0.93 12.80
N HIS A 274 21.18 0.60 14.02
CA HIS A 274 20.30 -0.13 14.94
C HIS A 274 19.63 0.79 15.96
N GLU A 275 19.95 2.07 15.93
CA GLU A 275 19.36 3.06 16.83
C GLU A 275 17.92 3.35 16.41
N ASN A 276 16.95 2.89 17.16
CA ASN A 276 15.56 3.27 16.97
C ASN A 276 15.33 4.72 17.47
N GLY A 277 16.06 5.66 16.91
CA GLY A 277 16.13 7.04 17.37
C GLY A 277 15.45 8.05 16.46
N THR A 278 15.41 7.78 15.14
CA THR A 278 14.86 8.69 14.14
C THR A 278 14.15 7.91 13.03
N ILE A 279 13.39 8.63 12.19
CA ILE A 279 12.78 8.05 11.00
C ILE A 279 13.80 7.53 9.97
N HIS A 280 15.06 7.96 10.08
CA HIS A 280 16.14 7.60 9.16
C HIS A 280 17.03 6.45 9.67
N ASP A 281 16.56 5.65 10.63
CA ASP A 281 17.33 4.57 11.25
C ASP A 281 17.23 3.20 10.55
N GLU A 282 16.48 3.12 9.48
CA GLU A 282 16.28 1.91 8.65
C GLU A 282 15.72 0.68 9.40
N VAL A 283 15.12 0.86 10.56
CA VAL A 283 14.48 -0.24 11.30
C VAL A 283 13.43 -0.94 10.45
N GLY A 284 12.63 -0.19 9.69
CA GLY A 284 11.60 -0.73 8.78
C GLY A 284 12.21 -1.64 7.72
N MET A 285 13.28 -1.20 7.05
CA MET A 285 13.96 -1.99 6.02
C MET A 285 14.54 -3.29 6.60
N ARG A 286 15.25 -3.21 7.71
CA ARG A 286 15.82 -4.42 8.34
C ARG A 286 14.75 -5.41 8.76
N HIS A 287 13.64 -4.92 9.30
CA HIS A 287 12.52 -5.77 9.69
C HIS A 287 11.90 -6.49 8.50
N TYR A 288 11.65 -5.77 7.40
CA TYR A 288 11.15 -6.34 6.15
C TYR A 288 12.09 -7.41 5.58
N TYR A 289 13.39 -7.08 5.45
CA TYR A 289 14.37 -8.01 4.89
C TYR A 289 14.63 -9.21 5.81
N GLY A 290 14.49 -9.05 7.12
CA GLY A 290 14.49 -10.16 8.07
C GLY A 290 13.37 -11.16 7.77
N ALA A 291 12.12 -10.68 7.70
CA ALA A 291 10.97 -11.53 7.36
C ALA A 291 11.10 -12.18 5.96
N TRP A 292 11.62 -11.42 4.98
CA TRP A 292 11.91 -11.94 3.65
C TRP A 292 12.97 -13.07 3.68
N GLY A 293 14.03 -12.87 4.45
CA GLY A 293 15.08 -13.87 4.64
C GLY A 293 14.59 -15.14 5.31
N ASP A 294 13.79 -15.00 6.35
CA ASP A 294 13.18 -16.13 7.07
C ASP A 294 12.29 -16.97 6.15
N MET A 295 11.46 -16.34 5.33
CA MET A 295 10.60 -17.05 4.36
C MET A 295 11.39 -17.81 3.29
N LEU A 296 12.56 -17.31 2.90
CA LEU A 296 13.42 -17.96 1.89
C LEU A 296 14.47 -18.89 2.50
N GLY A 297 14.61 -18.93 3.81
CA GLY A 297 15.66 -19.68 4.50
C GLY A 297 17.06 -19.12 4.22
N VAL A 298 17.17 -17.79 3.98
CA VAL A 298 18.43 -17.09 3.74
C VAL A 298 18.65 -16.00 4.79
N ASN A 299 19.90 -15.77 5.18
CA ASN A 299 20.22 -14.64 6.03
C ASN A 299 20.57 -13.41 5.15
N PRO A 300 19.73 -12.36 5.12
CA PRO A 300 19.99 -11.19 4.30
C PRO A 300 21.23 -10.38 4.72
N GLU A 301 21.72 -10.57 5.94
CA GLU A 301 22.93 -9.94 6.45
C GLU A 301 24.22 -10.68 6.05
N GLN A 302 24.11 -11.89 5.52
CA GLN A 302 25.28 -12.63 5.03
C GLN A 302 25.47 -12.40 3.54
N PRO A 303 26.71 -12.08 3.09
CA PRO A 303 27.01 -12.05 1.67
C PRO A 303 26.68 -13.42 1.05
N LEU A 304 25.93 -13.41 -0.05
CA LEU A 304 25.78 -14.64 -0.85
C LEU A 304 27.20 -15.11 -1.22
N ALA A 305 27.50 -16.37 -0.95
CA ALA A 305 28.76 -16.98 -1.40
C ALA A 305 28.85 -16.79 -2.92
N ALA A 306 29.97 -16.23 -3.39
CA ALA A 306 30.23 -15.96 -4.79
C ALA A 306 30.34 -17.26 -5.61
#